data_d514340ce1d640c0bdafa9da4829991f
#
_entry.id   d514340ce1d640c0bdafa9da4829991f
#
_cell.length_a   1.000
_cell.length_b   1.000
_cell.length_c   1.000
_cell.angle_alpha   90.00
_cell.angle_beta   90.00
_cell.angle_gamma   90.00
#
_symmetry.space_group_name_H-M   'P 1'
#
loop_
_entity.id
_entity.type
_entity.pdbx_description
1 polymer ?
#
loop_
_entity_poly.entity_id
_entity_poly.type
_entity_poly.pdbx_seq_one_letter_code
_entity_poly.pdbx_strand_id
1 'polypeptide(L)'
;LVRSRGLGDVYKRQGINVVAKACRENGVEVDDKVKDIFTHYRKTHNDGVFDVYTEEIRSFRSLGFLTGLPDNYARGRIIGDYRRLALYGIDRLIEAKQEDLRNLTGPMTEARIRLREEVAEQIKALKDIKVMGEYYGLDLSHPATSAQEAVQWVYMAYLAAIKEQDGAAMSLGNVSSFLDIFIEYDLAHGKIDETFAQELIDQFVIKLRMVRHLRMQSYNDIFAGDPTWVTEAIGGRFNDGRVKVTKTSFRFLQTLYNLGPSPEPNLTVLWS
;
A
#
# COMPACT_ATOMS: atom_id res chain seq x y z
N LEU A 1 -22.29 -21.09 10.84
CA LEU A 1 -20.90 -21.17 10.42
C LEU A 1 -20.44 -19.76 10.04
N VAL A 2 -19.80 -19.10 10.98
CA VAL A 2 -19.07 -17.88 10.66
C VAL A 2 -17.89 -18.33 9.81
N ARG A 3 -18.04 -18.28 8.50
CA ARG A 3 -16.92 -18.41 7.62
C ARG A 3 -15.99 -17.25 7.96
N SER A 4 -14.86 -17.58 8.57
CA SER A 4 -13.83 -16.61 8.85
C SER A 4 -13.44 -15.94 7.54
N ARG A 5 -13.76 -14.70 7.46
CA ARG A 5 -13.48 -13.87 6.31
C ARG A 5 -12.17 -13.19 6.61
N GLY A 6 -11.28 -13.19 5.66
CA GLY A 6 -10.00 -12.55 5.82
C GLY A 6 -10.13 -11.11 6.29
N LEU A 7 -9.15 -10.66 7.03
CA LEU A 7 -9.02 -9.25 7.39
C LEU A 7 -9.02 -8.41 6.09
N GLY A 8 -10.02 -7.54 5.94
CA GLY A 8 -10.18 -6.71 4.75
C GLY A 8 -10.93 -7.35 3.59
N ASP A 9 -11.41 -8.58 3.76
CA ASP A 9 -12.19 -9.25 2.75
C ASP A 9 -13.65 -8.84 2.83
N VAL A 10 -13.98 -7.97 1.95
CA VAL A 10 -15.35 -7.58 1.71
C VAL A 10 -15.77 -8.21 0.40
N TYR A 11 -16.76 -9.10 0.43
CA TYR A 11 -17.33 -9.61 -0.82
C TYR A 11 -17.80 -8.44 -1.68
N LYS A 12 -17.48 -8.51 -2.97
CA LYS A 12 -17.71 -7.48 -3.99
C LYS A 12 -19.01 -6.70 -3.82
N ARG A 13 -20.12 -7.39 -3.50
CA ARG A 13 -21.42 -6.78 -3.26
C ARG A 13 -21.72 -6.43 -1.80
N GLN A 14 -21.16 -7.16 -0.86
CA GLN A 14 -21.42 -6.89 0.57
C GLN A 14 -20.75 -5.62 1.05
N GLY A 15 -19.52 -5.35 0.62
CA GLY A 15 -18.80 -4.16 1.04
C GLY A 15 -19.46 -2.87 0.62
N ILE A 16 -19.82 -2.77 -0.65
CA ILE A 16 -20.48 -1.55 -1.14
C ILE A 16 -21.87 -1.38 -0.51
N ASN A 17 -22.59 -2.47 -0.21
CA ASN A 17 -23.87 -2.40 0.47
C ASN A 17 -23.74 -1.92 1.92
N VAL A 18 -22.70 -2.37 2.64
CA VAL A 18 -22.41 -1.88 4.01
C VAL A 18 -22.04 -0.41 3.99
N VAL A 19 -21.19 0.02 3.05
CA VAL A 19 -20.86 1.44 2.88
C VAL A 19 -22.08 2.26 2.53
N ALA A 20 -22.87 1.83 1.56
CA ALA A 20 -24.09 2.52 1.17
C ALA A 20 -25.08 2.62 2.33
N LYS A 21 -25.17 1.59 3.20
CA LYS A 21 -25.97 1.64 4.41
C LYS A 21 -25.43 2.70 5.38
N ALA A 22 -24.13 2.63 5.72
CA ALA A 22 -23.50 3.57 6.63
C ALA A 22 -23.58 5.02 6.12
N CYS A 23 -23.40 5.24 4.82
CA CYS A 23 -23.58 6.56 4.22
C CYS A 23 -25.00 7.08 4.39
N ARG A 24 -26.02 6.27 4.09
CA ARG A 24 -27.43 6.68 4.26
C ARG A 24 -27.76 6.98 5.72
N GLU A 25 -27.26 6.19 6.66
CA GLU A 25 -27.44 6.43 8.09
C GLU A 25 -26.85 7.78 8.55
N ASN A 26 -25.89 8.31 7.80
CA ASN A 26 -25.26 9.61 8.03
C ASN A 26 -25.74 10.70 7.04
N GLY A 27 -26.82 10.47 6.32
CA GLY A 27 -27.42 11.45 5.40
C GLY A 27 -26.61 11.67 4.10
N VAL A 28 -25.77 10.73 3.72
CA VAL A 28 -24.96 10.78 2.50
C VAL A 28 -25.34 9.61 1.59
N GLU A 29 -25.50 9.89 0.29
CA GLU A 29 -25.68 8.85 -0.71
C GLU A 29 -24.35 8.50 -1.37
N VAL A 30 -24.13 7.22 -1.63
CA VAL A 30 -22.96 6.75 -2.38
C VAL A 30 -23.18 7.01 -3.87
N ASP A 31 -22.20 7.60 -4.52
CA ASP A 31 -22.21 7.83 -5.96
C ASP A 31 -22.41 6.52 -6.73
N ASP A 32 -23.27 6.55 -7.75
CA ASP A 32 -23.61 5.36 -8.54
C ASP A 32 -22.43 4.81 -9.33
N LYS A 33 -21.47 5.65 -9.74
CA LYS A 33 -20.22 5.20 -10.36
C LYS A 33 -19.36 4.39 -9.39
N VAL A 34 -19.33 4.82 -8.11
CA VAL A 34 -18.62 4.07 -7.06
C VAL A 34 -19.28 2.71 -6.85
N LYS A 35 -20.62 2.66 -6.79
CA LYS A 35 -21.36 1.38 -6.70
C LYS A 35 -21.07 0.48 -7.89
N ASP A 36 -21.06 1.04 -9.10
CA ASP A 36 -20.78 0.30 -10.34
C ASP A 36 -19.36 -0.28 -10.35
N ILE A 37 -18.35 0.52 -9.99
CA ILE A 37 -16.97 0.06 -9.87
C ILE A 37 -16.86 -1.13 -8.91
N PHE A 38 -17.44 -1.02 -7.72
CA PHE A 38 -17.40 -2.10 -6.72
C PHE A 38 -18.20 -3.33 -7.14
N THR A 39 -19.22 -3.19 -7.98
CA THR A 39 -20.10 -4.28 -8.38
C THR A 39 -19.58 -5.03 -9.60
N HIS A 40 -19.04 -4.33 -10.58
CA HIS A 40 -18.73 -4.89 -11.88
C HIS A 40 -17.24 -5.02 -12.18
N TYR A 41 -16.43 -4.04 -11.76
CA TYR A 41 -15.04 -3.97 -12.19
C TYR A 41 -14.05 -4.45 -11.13
N ARG A 42 -14.34 -4.18 -9.87
CA ARG A 42 -13.41 -4.53 -8.80
C ARG A 42 -13.38 -6.04 -8.57
N LYS A 43 -12.19 -6.63 -8.61
CA LYS A 43 -11.93 -7.94 -8.04
C LYS A 43 -11.57 -7.78 -6.58
N THR A 44 -12.23 -8.54 -5.73
CA THR A 44 -11.79 -8.69 -4.35
C THR A 44 -10.58 -9.62 -4.32
N HIS A 45 -9.84 -9.54 -3.24
CA HIS A 45 -8.76 -10.46 -2.97
C HIS A 45 -9.20 -11.93 -3.00
N ASN A 46 -10.36 -12.25 -2.43
CA ASN A 46 -10.95 -13.59 -2.49
C ASN A 46 -11.27 -14.02 -3.91
N ASP A 47 -11.80 -13.13 -4.74
CA ASP A 47 -12.05 -13.46 -6.15
C ASP A 47 -10.75 -13.88 -6.83
N GLY A 48 -9.65 -13.14 -6.62
CA GLY A 48 -8.35 -13.45 -7.18
C GLY A 48 -7.80 -14.80 -6.73
N VAL A 49 -7.93 -15.14 -5.44
CA VAL A 49 -7.48 -16.43 -4.90
C VAL A 49 -8.36 -17.58 -5.40
N PHE A 50 -9.67 -17.42 -5.40
CA PHE A 50 -10.59 -18.48 -5.80
C PHE A 50 -10.66 -18.69 -7.31
N ASP A 51 -10.28 -17.71 -8.11
CA ASP A 51 -10.19 -17.85 -9.58
C ASP A 51 -9.18 -18.94 -10.01
N VAL A 52 -8.13 -19.16 -9.22
CA VAL A 52 -7.10 -20.18 -9.50
C VAL A 52 -7.42 -21.56 -8.95
N TYR A 53 -8.51 -21.71 -8.21
CA TYR A 53 -8.89 -23.00 -7.65
C TYR A 53 -9.51 -23.90 -8.71
N THR A 54 -8.96 -25.11 -8.86
CA THR A 54 -9.58 -26.16 -9.68
C THR A 54 -10.88 -26.66 -9.03
N GLU A 55 -11.71 -27.32 -9.81
CA GLU A 55 -12.94 -27.96 -9.29
C GLU A 55 -12.62 -28.98 -8.20
N GLU A 56 -11.50 -29.70 -8.34
CA GLU A 56 -11.03 -30.67 -7.37
C GLU A 56 -10.68 -30.00 -6.04
N ILE A 57 -9.91 -28.89 -6.06
CA ILE A 57 -9.60 -28.10 -4.86
C ILE A 57 -10.89 -27.58 -4.20
N ARG A 58 -11.84 -27.08 -5.00
CA ARG A 58 -13.13 -26.61 -4.50
C ARG A 58 -13.92 -27.73 -3.82
N SER A 59 -13.92 -28.93 -4.42
CA SER A 59 -14.56 -30.12 -3.87
C SER A 59 -13.92 -30.53 -2.55
N PHE A 60 -12.62 -30.66 -2.46
CA PHE A 60 -11.92 -31.00 -1.23
C PHE A 60 -12.14 -29.96 -0.11
N ARG A 61 -12.24 -28.68 -0.45
CA ARG A 61 -12.62 -27.64 0.51
C ARG A 61 -14.06 -27.80 1.01
N SER A 62 -14.99 -28.13 0.12
CA SER A 62 -16.40 -28.33 0.51
C SER A 62 -16.59 -29.52 1.42
N LEU A 63 -15.79 -30.56 1.23
CA LEU A 63 -15.76 -31.77 2.06
C LEU A 63 -14.97 -31.62 3.36
N GLY A 64 -14.26 -30.51 3.54
CA GLY A 64 -13.46 -30.25 4.74
C GLY A 64 -12.07 -30.92 4.76
N PHE A 65 -11.65 -31.57 3.69
CA PHE A 65 -10.29 -32.13 3.58
C PHE A 65 -9.22 -31.06 3.47
N LEU A 66 -9.52 -29.96 2.79
CA LEU A 66 -8.69 -28.78 2.75
C LEU A 66 -9.35 -27.70 3.62
N THR A 67 -8.65 -27.32 4.67
CA THR A 67 -9.09 -26.28 5.60
C THR A 67 -8.09 -25.14 5.60
N GLY A 68 -8.46 -24.00 6.14
CA GLY A 68 -7.63 -22.82 6.25
C GLY A 68 -8.27 -21.60 5.60
N LEU A 69 -7.57 -20.51 5.67
CA LEU A 69 -7.94 -19.20 5.15
C LEU A 69 -6.95 -18.77 4.08
N PRO A 70 -7.01 -19.36 2.87
CA PRO A 70 -6.01 -19.08 1.82
C PRO A 70 -6.00 -17.60 1.44
N ASP A 71 -7.14 -16.93 1.51
CA ASP A 71 -7.28 -15.50 1.35
C ASP A 71 -6.46 -14.70 2.37
N ASN A 72 -6.32 -15.19 3.60
CA ASN A 72 -5.48 -14.54 4.61
C ASN A 72 -3.99 -14.88 4.48
N TYR A 73 -3.67 -16.10 4.13
CA TYR A 73 -2.29 -16.61 4.13
C TYR A 73 -1.63 -16.54 2.76
N ALA A 74 -2.40 -16.69 1.69
CA ALA A 74 -1.94 -16.50 0.32
C ALA A 74 -1.87 -15.03 -0.08
N ARG A 75 -2.43 -14.15 0.72
CA ARG A 75 -2.21 -12.74 0.61
C ARG A 75 -0.72 -12.49 0.80
N GLY A 76 0.02 -12.49 -0.27
CA GLY A 76 1.38 -12.04 -0.25
C GLY A 76 1.36 -10.62 0.29
N ARG A 77 1.76 -10.45 1.55
CA ARG A 77 2.02 -9.13 2.11
C ARG A 77 3.24 -8.59 1.39
N ILE A 78 3.00 -8.02 0.23
CA ILE A 78 4.06 -7.47 -0.59
C ILE A 78 4.51 -6.19 0.10
N ILE A 79 5.77 -6.17 0.49
CA ILE A 79 6.43 -4.91 0.78
C ILE A 79 6.74 -4.29 -0.57
N GLY A 80 6.01 -3.25 -0.93
CA GLY A 80 6.28 -2.49 -2.14
C GLY A 80 7.63 -1.77 -2.03
N ASP A 81 8.36 -1.66 -3.14
CA ASP A 81 9.51 -0.77 -3.18
C ASP A 81 9.02 0.67 -3.46
N TYR A 82 8.50 1.31 -2.41
CA TYR A 82 7.95 2.67 -2.46
C TYR A 82 8.99 3.73 -2.82
N ARG A 83 10.29 3.39 -2.70
CA ARG A 83 11.41 4.27 -3.04
C ARG A 83 11.48 4.56 -4.53
N ARG A 84 10.98 3.63 -5.35
CA ARG A 84 11.12 3.73 -6.82
C ARG A 84 10.51 5.01 -7.38
N LEU A 85 9.39 5.45 -6.83
CA LEU A 85 8.77 6.71 -7.25
C LEU A 85 9.69 7.90 -6.95
N ALA A 86 10.25 7.95 -5.74
CA ALA A 86 11.17 9.01 -5.35
C ALA A 86 12.52 8.95 -6.12
N LEU A 87 12.98 7.75 -6.47
CA LEU A 87 14.26 7.57 -7.18
C LEU A 87 14.18 7.91 -8.68
N TYR A 88 13.05 7.61 -9.32
CA TYR A 88 12.97 7.64 -10.80
C TYR A 88 11.92 8.60 -11.35
N GLY A 89 10.92 8.97 -10.54
CA GLY A 89 9.73 9.64 -11.03
C GLY A 89 8.82 8.72 -11.85
N ILE A 90 7.57 9.15 -12.04
CA ILE A 90 6.55 8.34 -12.72
C ILE A 90 6.85 8.18 -14.21
N ASP A 91 7.33 9.20 -14.89
CA ASP A 91 7.54 9.15 -16.33
C ASP A 91 8.57 8.08 -16.70
N ARG A 92 9.66 8.00 -15.93
CA ARG A 92 10.67 6.95 -16.13
C ARG A 92 10.14 5.55 -15.81
N LEU A 93 9.26 5.43 -14.82
CA LEU A 93 8.63 4.14 -14.49
C LEU A 93 7.66 3.68 -15.58
N ILE A 94 6.88 4.60 -16.17
CA ILE A 94 6.01 4.31 -17.32
C ILE A 94 6.85 3.87 -18.51
N GLU A 95 7.92 4.59 -18.83
CA GLU A 95 8.82 4.25 -19.93
C GLU A 95 9.41 2.85 -19.79
N ALA A 96 9.91 2.50 -18.58
CA ALA A 96 10.44 1.18 -18.29
C ALA A 96 9.38 0.08 -18.49
N LYS A 97 8.13 0.30 -18.06
CA LYS A 97 7.04 -0.64 -18.26
C LYS A 97 6.60 -0.77 -19.72
N GLN A 98 6.65 0.33 -20.47
CA GLN A 98 6.41 0.28 -21.91
C GLN A 98 7.51 -0.53 -22.64
N GLU A 99 8.75 -0.42 -22.18
CA GLU A 99 9.85 -1.25 -22.68
C GLU A 99 9.65 -2.72 -22.35
N ASP A 100 9.28 -3.04 -21.09
CA ASP A 100 8.90 -4.40 -20.70
C ASP A 100 7.83 -4.95 -21.63
N LEU A 101 6.77 -4.19 -21.92
CA LEU A 101 5.68 -4.60 -22.79
C LEU A 101 6.14 -4.85 -24.25
N ARG A 102 7.04 -4.02 -24.77
CA ARG A 102 7.62 -4.20 -26.11
C ARG A 102 8.48 -5.48 -26.18
N ASN A 103 9.18 -5.81 -25.10
CA ASN A 103 10.06 -6.97 -25.01
C ASN A 103 9.31 -8.29 -24.81
N LEU A 104 8.01 -8.26 -24.49
CA LEU A 104 7.16 -9.43 -24.40
C LEU A 104 6.79 -9.95 -25.81
N THR A 105 7.75 -10.50 -26.52
CA THR A 105 7.62 -11.05 -27.88
C THR A 105 7.43 -12.57 -27.86
N GLY A 106 7.13 -13.16 -29.05
CA GLY A 106 6.94 -14.60 -29.24
C GLY A 106 5.47 -15.03 -29.27
N PRO A 107 5.18 -16.35 -29.27
CA PRO A 107 3.83 -16.87 -29.40
C PRO A 107 2.88 -16.34 -28.31
N MET A 108 1.66 -15.99 -28.71
CA MET A 108 0.61 -15.50 -27.80
C MET A 108 -0.07 -16.66 -27.08
N THR A 109 0.66 -17.31 -26.19
CA THR A 109 0.10 -18.29 -25.25
C THR A 109 -0.76 -17.57 -24.20
N GLU A 110 -1.66 -18.30 -23.53
CA GLU A 110 -2.48 -17.76 -22.44
C GLU A 110 -1.62 -17.03 -21.39
N ALA A 111 -0.54 -17.65 -20.94
CA ALA A 111 0.37 -17.04 -19.95
C ALA A 111 0.98 -15.72 -20.45
N ARG A 112 1.31 -15.65 -21.75
CA ARG A 112 1.87 -14.43 -22.33
C ARG A 112 0.81 -13.34 -22.47
N ILE A 113 -0.40 -13.70 -22.87
CA ILE A 113 -1.52 -12.74 -22.93
C ILE A 113 -1.76 -12.15 -21.54
N ARG A 114 -1.90 -12.99 -20.50
CA ARG A 114 -2.09 -12.55 -19.13
C ARG A 114 -0.96 -11.62 -18.64
N LEU A 115 0.29 -11.97 -18.94
CA LEU A 115 1.44 -11.13 -18.57
C LEU A 115 1.42 -9.78 -19.29
N ARG A 116 1.02 -9.74 -20.56
CA ARG A 116 0.89 -8.48 -21.31
C ARG A 116 -0.23 -7.61 -20.75
N GLU A 117 -1.37 -8.21 -20.39
CA GLU A 117 -2.46 -7.51 -19.72
C GLU A 117 -2.01 -6.92 -18.39
N GLU A 118 -1.30 -7.70 -17.58
CA GLU A 118 -0.77 -7.23 -16.29
C GLU A 118 0.18 -6.02 -16.47
N VAL A 119 1.13 -6.09 -17.40
CA VAL A 119 2.03 -4.96 -17.67
C VAL A 119 1.27 -3.73 -18.19
N ALA A 120 0.25 -3.93 -19.02
CA ALA A 120 -0.60 -2.85 -19.50
C ALA A 120 -1.39 -2.18 -18.35
N GLU A 121 -1.92 -2.97 -17.42
CA GLU A 121 -2.58 -2.45 -16.21
C GLU A 121 -1.61 -1.71 -15.29
N GLN A 122 -0.36 -2.18 -15.15
CA GLN A 122 0.68 -1.46 -14.41
C GLN A 122 0.97 -0.08 -15.04
N ILE A 123 1.04 0.01 -16.37
CA ILE A 123 1.23 1.29 -17.08
C ILE A 123 0.05 2.22 -16.81
N LYS A 124 -1.18 1.70 -16.86
CA LYS A 124 -2.38 2.46 -16.56
C LYS A 124 -2.36 2.96 -15.12
N ALA A 125 -2.08 2.10 -14.15
CA ALA A 125 -2.00 2.46 -12.73
C ALA A 125 -0.96 3.57 -12.47
N LEU A 126 0.21 3.52 -13.14
CA LEU A 126 1.20 4.59 -13.04
C LEU A 126 0.67 5.93 -13.58
N LYS A 127 -0.07 5.91 -14.69
CA LYS A 127 -0.72 7.13 -15.21
C LYS A 127 -1.79 7.66 -14.26
N ASP A 128 -2.57 6.78 -13.64
CA ASP A 128 -3.58 7.16 -12.65
C ASP A 128 -2.94 7.78 -11.40
N ILE A 129 -1.77 7.28 -10.96
CA ILE A 129 -0.98 7.88 -9.86
C ILE A 129 -0.51 9.28 -10.26
N LYS A 130 -0.09 9.48 -11.51
CA LYS A 130 0.30 10.82 -12.00
C LYS A 130 -0.85 11.81 -11.91
N VAL A 131 -2.03 11.43 -12.38
CA VAL A 131 -3.25 12.24 -12.28
C VAL A 131 -3.62 12.52 -10.82
N MET A 132 -3.48 11.51 -9.95
CA MET A 132 -3.70 11.71 -8.50
C MET A 132 -2.70 12.72 -7.93
N GLY A 133 -1.42 12.66 -8.31
CA GLY A 133 -0.40 13.63 -7.91
C GLY A 133 -0.78 15.06 -8.33
N GLU A 134 -1.14 15.24 -9.59
CA GLU A 134 -1.57 16.52 -10.15
C GLU A 134 -2.77 17.11 -9.38
N TYR A 135 -3.74 16.28 -9.02
CA TYR A 135 -4.88 16.69 -8.20
C TYR A 135 -4.48 17.27 -6.83
N TYR A 136 -3.41 16.75 -6.24
CA TYR A 136 -2.85 17.26 -4.98
C TYR A 136 -1.76 18.33 -5.18
N GLY A 137 -1.56 18.82 -6.40
CA GLY A 137 -0.56 19.84 -6.71
C GLY A 137 0.88 19.32 -6.68
N LEU A 138 1.08 18.01 -6.90
CA LEU A 138 2.39 17.35 -6.90
C LEU A 138 2.76 16.94 -8.32
N ASP A 139 3.94 17.37 -8.78
CA ASP A 139 4.50 16.88 -10.03
C ASP A 139 5.36 15.64 -9.78
N LEU A 140 4.74 14.47 -9.91
CA LEU A 140 5.39 13.17 -9.73
C LEU A 140 6.20 12.72 -10.96
N SER A 141 6.28 13.53 -12.01
CA SER A 141 6.94 13.15 -13.27
C SER A 141 8.44 12.90 -13.12
N HIS A 142 9.08 13.56 -12.18
CA HIS A 142 10.53 13.55 -11.95
C HIS A 142 10.91 12.89 -10.61
N PRO A 143 12.20 12.50 -10.47
CA PRO A 143 12.75 12.05 -9.18
C PRO A 143 12.61 13.14 -8.10
N ALA A 144 12.51 12.70 -6.84
CA ALA A 144 12.53 13.63 -5.71
C ALA A 144 13.86 14.39 -5.63
N THR A 145 13.77 15.70 -5.41
CA THR A 145 14.93 16.62 -5.34
C THR A 145 15.14 17.18 -3.92
N SER A 146 14.22 16.92 -3.02
CA SER A 146 14.24 17.36 -1.63
C SER A 146 13.72 16.30 -0.66
N ALA A 147 13.99 16.48 0.62
CA ALA A 147 13.45 15.63 1.68
C ALA A 147 11.92 15.62 1.68
N GLN A 148 11.29 16.78 1.50
CA GLN A 148 9.85 16.91 1.44
C GLN A 148 9.25 16.13 0.26
N GLU A 149 9.83 16.24 -0.92
CA GLU A 149 9.40 15.46 -2.09
C GLU A 149 9.61 13.96 -1.86
N ALA A 150 10.78 13.54 -1.34
CA ALA A 150 11.05 12.13 -1.09
C ALA A 150 10.01 11.49 -0.16
N VAL A 151 9.68 12.15 0.95
CA VAL A 151 8.62 11.72 1.88
C VAL A 151 7.27 11.64 1.17
N GLN A 152 6.94 12.66 0.39
CA GLN A 152 5.65 12.73 -0.30
C GLN A 152 5.53 11.69 -1.42
N TRP A 153 6.61 11.45 -2.22
CA TRP A 153 6.63 10.42 -3.27
C TRP A 153 6.49 9.01 -2.68
N VAL A 154 7.19 8.73 -1.57
CA VAL A 154 7.03 7.47 -0.85
C VAL A 154 5.58 7.28 -0.39
N TYR A 155 4.94 8.33 0.14
CA TYR A 155 3.55 8.27 0.56
C TYR A 155 2.59 8.03 -0.60
N MET A 156 2.78 8.68 -1.75
CA MET A 156 1.95 8.47 -2.94
C MET A 156 2.08 7.03 -3.47
N ALA A 157 3.29 6.47 -3.49
CA ALA A 157 3.52 5.08 -3.85
C ALA A 157 2.85 4.10 -2.85
N TYR A 158 2.88 4.43 -1.57
CA TYR A 158 2.18 3.66 -0.53
C TYR A 158 0.66 3.69 -0.71
N LEU A 159 0.07 4.84 -1.04
CA LEU A 159 -1.38 4.93 -1.32
C LEU A 159 -1.78 4.05 -2.50
N ALA A 160 -0.97 3.99 -3.56
CA ALA A 160 -1.23 3.11 -4.69
C ALA A 160 -1.24 1.63 -4.28
N ALA A 161 -0.28 1.21 -3.44
CA ALA A 161 -0.21 -0.16 -2.93
C ALA A 161 -1.40 -0.52 -2.02
N ILE A 162 -1.88 0.43 -1.21
CA ILE A 162 -3.09 0.23 -0.40
C ILE A 162 -4.32 0.01 -1.29
N LYS A 163 -4.44 0.77 -2.36
CA LYS A 163 -5.57 0.62 -3.31
C LYS A 163 -5.57 -0.76 -3.95
N GLU A 164 -4.40 -1.28 -4.29
CA GLU A 164 -4.26 -2.63 -4.84
C GLU A 164 -4.57 -3.70 -3.79
N GLN A 165 -3.99 -3.60 -2.61
CA GLN A 165 -4.16 -4.61 -1.57
C GLN A 165 -5.55 -4.59 -0.92
N ASP A 166 -6.13 -3.41 -0.71
CA ASP A 166 -7.44 -3.20 -0.08
C ASP A 166 -7.62 -3.99 1.22
N GLY A 167 -6.68 -3.89 2.12
CA GLY A 167 -6.71 -4.61 3.38
C GLY A 167 -5.68 -4.17 4.39
N ALA A 168 -5.75 -4.76 5.58
CA ALA A 168 -4.84 -4.49 6.67
C ALA A 168 -3.51 -5.22 6.53
N ALA A 169 -2.58 -4.84 7.42
CA ALA A 169 -1.24 -5.39 7.55
C ALA A 169 -0.33 -5.04 6.35
N MET A 170 -0.31 -3.77 6.02
CA MET A 170 0.65 -3.20 5.08
C MET A 170 2.04 -3.07 5.73
N SER A 171 3.08 -3.10 4.91
CA SER A 171 4.45 -2.86 5.38
C SER A 171 5.12 -1.81 4.52
N LEU A 172 5.78 -0.85 5.17
CA LEU A 172 6.66 0.12 4.50
C LEU A 172 8.05 -0.47 4.23
N GLY A 173 8.42 -1.51 4.97
CA GLY A 173 9.77 -2.04 4.97
C GLY A 173 10.69 -1.21 5.85
N ASN A 174 11.77 -0.70 5.32
CA ASN A 174 12.70 0.19 6.01
C ASN A 174 12.87 1.48 5.17
N VAL A 175 11.84 2.32 5.17
CA VAL A 175 11.90 3.59 4.43
C VAL A 175 12.67 4.66 5.19
N SER A 176 12.80 4.52 6.51
CA SER A 176 13.55 5.46 7.35
C SER A 176 14.98 5.65 6.88
N SER A 177 15.69 4.56 6.56
CA SER A 177 17.07 4.64 6.06
C SER A 177 17.18 5.25 4.67
N PHE A 178 16.15 5.14 3.84
CA PHE A 178 16.08 5.79 2.54
C PHE A 178 15.79 7.29 2.67
N LEU A 179 14.81 7.65 3.46
CA LEU A 179 14.44 9.06 3.69
C LEU A 179 15.56 9.84 4.38
N ASP A 180 16.35 9.17 5.21
CA ASP A 180 17.51 9.75 5.88
C ASP A 180 18.52 10.35 4.89
N ILE A 181 18.69 9.76 3.71
CA ILE A 181 19.60 10.25 2.68
C ILE A 181 19.20 11.68 2.23
N PHE A 182 17.93 11.89 1.97
CA PHE A 182 17.40 13.19 1.54
C PHE A 182 17.39 14.22 2.68
N ILE A 183 16.98 13.76 3.88
CA ILE A 183 16.88 14.64 5.05
C ILE A 183 18.27 15.12 5.46
N GLU A 184 19.25 14.23 5.59
CA GLU A 184 20.61 14.61 5.96
C GLU A 184 21.29 15.46 4.86
N TYR A 185 20.99 15.19 3.59
CA TYR A 185 21.46 16.05 2.51
C TYR A 185 20.90 17.48 2.63
N ASP A 186 19.62 17.64 2.82
CA ASP A 186 18.99 18.96 2.91
C ASP A 186 19.39 19.71 4.21
N LEU A 187 19.58 18.99 5.32
CA LEU A 187 20.16 19.54 6.57
C LEU A 187 21.59 20.05 6.34
N ALA A 188 22.44 19.25 5.72
CA ALA A 188 23.83 19.62 5.45
C ALA A 188 23.97 20.84 4.53
N HIS A 189 22.98 21.08 3.66
CA HIS A 189 22.95 22.23 2.77
C HIS A 189 22.13 23.43 3.28
N GLY A 190 21.65 23.35 4.52
CA GLY A 190 20.88 24.43 5.16
C GLY A 190 19.52 24.71 4.51
N LYS A 191 18.97 23.74 3.76
CA LYS A 191 17.64 23.87 3.17
C LYS A 191 16.52 23.67 4.17
N ILE A 192 16.76 22.85 5.18
CA ILE A 192 15.85 22.57 6.29
C ILE A 192 16.65 22.59 7.60
N ASP A 193 15.96 22.68 8.72
CA ASP A 193 16.52 22.49 10.06
C ASP A 193 16.04 21.17 10.71
N GLU A 194 16.57 20.83 11.87
CA GLU A 194 16.22 19.60 12.60
C GLU A 194 14.74 19.59 13.02
N THR A 195 14.15 20.75 13.29
CA THR A 195 12.73 20.87 13.64
C THR A 195 11.87 20.48 12.45
N PHE A 196 12.15 21.04 11.27
CA PHE A 196 11.42 20.71 10.06
C PHE A 196 11.66 19.26 9.61
N ALA A 197 12.87 18.72 9.79
CA ALA A 197 13.18 17.33 9.53
C ALA A 197 12.32 16.37 10.38
N GLN A 198 12.12 16.69 11.68
CA GLN A 198 11.20 15.94 12.55
C GLN A 198 9.75 16.11 12.09
N GLU A 199 9.34 17.34 11.77
CA GLU A 199 7.98 17.64 11.33
C GLU A 199 7.61 16.86 10.04
N LEU A 200 8.52 16.70 9.09
CA LEU A 200 8.28 15.90 7.89
C LEU A 200 7.91 14.45 8.22
N ILE A 201 8.59 13.85 9.20
CA ILE A 201 8.30 12.47 9.63
C ILE A 201 7.01 12.42 10.45
N ASP A 202 6.76 13.40 11.32
CA ASP A 202 5.51 13.49 12.07
C ASP A 202 4.31 13.61 11.13
N GLN A 203 4.37 14.47 10.13
CA GLN A 203 3.33 14.61 9.10
C GLN A 203 3.15 13.33 8.27
N PHE A 204 4.24 12.65 7.93
CA PHE A 204 4.17 11.36 7.24
C PHE A 204 3.40 10.32 8.09
N VAL A 205 3.71 10.22 9.37
CA VAL A 205 3.01 9.33 10.30
C VAL A 205 1.55 9.72 10.48
N ILE A 206 1.23 11.02 10.57
CA ILE A 206 -0.17 11.49 10.60
C ILE A 206 -0.90 11.00 9.36
N LYS A 207 -0.32 11.15 8.18
CA LYS A 207 -0.91 10.68 6.92
C LYS A 207 -1.12 9.16 6.91
N LEU A 208 -0.18 8.38 7.44
CA LEU A 208 -0.36 6.93 7.60
C LEU A 208 -1.55 6.60 8.52
N ARG A 209 -1.72 7.35 9.62
CA ARG A 209 -2.85 7.20 10.55
C ARG A 209 -4.21 7.60 9.95
N MET A 210 -4.21 8.47 8.96
CA MET A 210 -5.44 8.90 8.27
C MET A 210 -5.94 7.86 7.26
N VAL A 211 -5.08 7.01 6.74
CA VAL A 211 -5.47 6.01 5.75
C VAL A 211 -6.25 4.90 6.41
N ARG A 212 -7.40 4.58 5.84
CA ARG A 212 -8.28 3.50 6.29
C ARG A 212 -8.61 2.60 5.13
N HIS A 213 -8.94 1.35 5.41
CA HIS A 213 -9.50 0.43 4.43
C HIS A 213 -10.94 0.09 4.78
N LEU A 214 -11.70 -0.27 3.78
CA LEU A 214 -13.11 -0.61 3.97
C LEU A 214 -13.24 -1.92 4.76
N ARG A 215 -13.98 -1.86 5.87
CA ARG A 215 -14.21 -3.01 6.74
C ARG A 215 -15.67 -3.06 7.20
N MET A 216 -16.18 -4.26 7.45
CA MET A 216 -17.49 -4.44 8.02
C MET A 216 -17.53 -3.98 9.48
N GLN A 217 -18.67 -3.43 9.94
CA GLN A 217 -18.84 -2.92 11.29
C GLN A 217 -18.46 -3.94 12.36
N SER A 218 -18.90 -5.20 12.21
CA SER A 218 -18.59 -6.27 13.16
C SER A 218 -17.09 -6.55 13.32
N TYR A 219 -16.27 -6.22 12.32
CA TYR A 219 -14.81 -6.33 12.43
C TYR A 219 -14.20 -5.09 13.10
N ASN A 220 -14.78 -3.91 12.87
CA ASN A 220 -14.35 -2.70 13.54
C ASN A 220 -14.53 -2.82 15.07
N ASP A 221 -15.60 -3.45 15.50
CA ASP A 221 -15.89 -3.69 16.91
C ASP A 221 -14.84 -4.62 17.57
N ILE A 222 -14.34 -5.61 16.82
CA ILE A 222 -13.33 -6.56 17.32
C ILE A 222 -11.92 -5.95 17.28
N PHE A 223 -11.60 -5.20 16.22
CA PHE A 223 -10.24 -4.76 15.93
C PHE A 223 -10.00 -3.26 16.19
N ALA A 224 -10.87 -2.61 16.95
CA ALA A 224 -10.78 -1.19 17.30
C ALA A 224 -10.67 -0.26 16.06
N GLY A 225 -11.46 -0.52 15.03
CA GLY A 225 -11.52 0.27 13.81
C GLY A 225 -10.94 -0.41 12.58
N ASP A 226 -10.59 0.39 11.61
CA ASP A 226 -10.15 -0.01 10.27
C ASP A 226 -8.75 0.52 9.88
N PRO A 227 -7.76 0.53 10.79
CA PRO A 227 -6.41 0.95 10.46
C PRO A 227 -5.76 0.00 9.46
N THR A 228 -4.84 0.49 8.66
CA THR A 228 -4.06 -0.34 7.73
C THR A 228 -2.99 -1.18 8.42
N TRP A 229 -2.73 -0.91 9.70
CA TRP A 229 -1.68 -1.54 10.50
C TRP A 229 -0.34 -1.55 9.77
N VAL A 230 0.06 -0.37 9.32
CA VAL A 230 1.31 -0.19 8.61
C VAL A 230 2.50 -0.44 9.53
N THR A 231 3.46 -1.21 9.02
CA THR A 231 4.69 -1.53 9.76
C THR A 231 5.89 -0.86 9.10
N GLU A 232 6.67 -0.14 9.87
CA GLU A 232 8.00 0.35 9.52
C GLU A 232 9.04 -0.44 10.30
N ALA A 233 10.08 -0.95 9.61
CA ALA A 233 11.21 -1.60 10.23
C ALA A 233 12.38 -0.61 10.33
N ILE A 234 12.91 -0.44 11.54
CA ILE A 234 14.06 0.44 11.81
C ILE A 234 15.26 -0.36 12.30
N GLY A 235 16.46 0.12 12.04
CA GLY A 235 17.70 -0.56 12.42
C GLY A 235 18.06 -1.74 11.52
N GLY A 236 18.80 -2.71 12.06
CA GLY A 236 19.33 -3.85 11.32
C GLY A 236 20.67 -3.57 10.63
N ARG A 237 20.97 -4.31 9.57
CA ARG A 237 22.22 -4.18 8.80
C ARG A 237 21.96 -4.00 7.31
N PHE A 238 22.87 -3.32 6.64
CA PHE A 238 22.97 -3.32 5.19
C PHE A 238 23.56 -4.65 4.69
N ASN A 239 23.44 -4.91 3.39
CA ASN A 239 24.00 -6.13 2.79
C ASN A 239 25.53 -6.22 2.91
N ASP A 240 26.21 -5.10 3.08
CA ASP A 240 27.65 -5.02 3.31
C ASP A 240 28.05 -5.18 4.80
N GLY A 241 27.09 -5.46 5.68
CA GLY A 241 27.28 -5.69 7.10
C GLY A 241 27.30 -4.43 7.98
N ARG A 242 27.29 -3.22 7.41
CA ARG A 242 27.22 -1.99 8.18
C ARG A 242 25.89 -1.88 8.94
N VAL A 243 25.93 -1.27 10.12
CA VAL A 243 24.73 -1.01 10.92
C VAL A 243 23.84 0.00 10.20
N LYS A 244 22.54 -0.28 10.17
CA LYS A 244 21.51 0.48 9.46
C LYS A 244 20.68 1.37 10.39
N VAL A 245 21.29 1.87 11.44
CA VAL A 245 20.68 2.84 12.36
C VAL A 245 20.96 4.24 11.84
N THR A 246 19.90 4.99 11.56
CA THR A 246 19.98 6.35 11.02
C THR A 246 19.29 7.33 11.95
N LYS A 247 19.55 8.64 11.80
CA LYS A 247 18.83 9.66 12.57
C LYS A 247 17.33 9.60 12.32
N THR A 248 16.91 9.31 11.09
CA THR A 248 15.49 9.18 10.74
C THR A 248 14.83 7.98 11.43
N SER A 249 15.58 6.92 11.74
CA SER A 249 15.07 5.86 12.63
C SER A 249 14.70 6.40 14.01
N PHE A 250 15.49 7.31 14.57
CA PHE A 250 15.17 7.98 15.83
C PHE A 250 14.03 9.00 15.68
N ARG A 251 13.92 9.67 14.52
CA ARG A 251 12.78 10.56 14.25
C ARG A 251 11.45 9.79 14.26
N PHE A 252 11.41 8.57 13.71
CA PHE A 252 10.24 7.70 13.84
C PHE A 252 9.90 7.32 15.28
N LEU A 253 10.92 7.04 16.10
CA LEU A 253 10.72 6.81 17.54
C LEU A 253 10.21 8.08 18.26
N GLN A 254 10.78 9.24 17.94
CA GLN A 254 10.36 10.52 18.51
C GLN A 254 8.91 10.84 18.15
N THR A 255 8.46 10.51 16.95
CA THR A 255 7.07 10.70 16.50
C THR A 255 6.07 9.99 17.43
N LEU A 256 6.42 8.85 18.02
CA LEU A 256 5.53 8.18 18.99
C LEU A 256 5.29 9.02 20.25
N TYR A 257 6.28 9.79 20.67
CA TYR A 257 6.11 10.74 21.77
C TYR A 257 5.34 11.98 21.32
N ASN A 258 5.64 12.52 20.15
CA ASN A 258 5.01 13.74 19.64
C ASN A 258 3.51 13.56 19.38
N LEU A 259 3.13 12.42 18.79
CA LEU A 259 1.75 12.16 18.34
C LEU A 259 0.95 11.24 19.26
N GLY A 260 1.59 10.67 20.27
CA GLY A 260 0.96 9.71 21.18
C GLY A 260 0.69 8.33 20.55
N PRO A 261 0.12 7.38 21.35
CA PRO A 261 -0.08 6.01 20.93
C PRO A 261 -1.11 5.90 19.79
N SER A 262 -0.82 5.01 18.85
CA SER A 262 -1.70 4.65 17.73
C SER A 262 -1.27 3.27 17.21
N PRO A 263 -2.16 2.50 16.56
CA PRO A 263 -1.75 1.29 15.87
C PRO A 263 -0.79 1.52 14.70
N GLU A 264 -0.60 2.78 14.28
CA GLU A 264 0.26 3.14 13.13
C GLU A 264 1.25 4.24 13.49
N PRO A 265 2.52 4.07 13.08
CA PRO A 265 3.09 2.85 12.53
C PRO A 265 3.37 1.83 13.62
N ASN A 266 3.25 0.55 13.28
CA ASN A 266 3.83 -0.51 14.08
C ASN A 266 5.34 -0.52 13.81
N LEU A 267 6.17 -0.14 14.78
CA LEU A 267 7.62 -0.09 14.62
C LEU A 267 8.26 -1.42 14.99
N THR A 268 8.93 -2.03 14.02
CA THR A 268 9.77 -3.21 14.23
C THR A 268 11.21 -2.80 14.36
N VAL A 269 11.80 -2.96 15.54
CA VAL A 269 13.23 -2.68 15.78
C VAL A 269 14.04 -3.91 15.45
N LEU A 270 14.88 -3.80 14.44
CA LEU A 270 15.80 -4.86 14.04
C LEU A 270 17.11 -4.70 14.84
N TRP A 271 17.34 -5.63 15.77
CA TRP A 271 18.57 -5.68 16.53
C TRP A 271 19.71 -6.26 15.67
N SER A 272 20.92 -5.70 15.82
CA SER A 272 22.10 -6.16 15.06
C SER A 272 23.35 -6.25 15.94
#